data_0cb934a9239883088b2891031a29166f
#
_entry.id   0cb934a9239883088b2891031a29166f
#
_cell.length_a   1.000
_cell.length_b   1.000
_cell.length_c   1.000
_cell.angle_alpha   90.00
_cell.angle_beta   90.00
_cell.angle_gamma   90.00
#
_symmetry.space_group_name_H-M   'P 1'
#
loop_
_entity.id
_entity.type
_entity.pdbx_description
1 polymer ?
#
loop_
_entity_poly.entity_id
_entity_poly.type
_entity_poly.pdbx_seq_one_letter_code
_entity_poly.pdbx_strand_id
1 'polypeptide(L)'
;MTMKKTAVGHAVALFTIIVWGITFVCTKVLLVDFRPVEILFLRFVMAFCVLYALSPGKLPGMTARRRLIVAGAGLTGICLYYLLENIALRHTLASNVAVILAAAPLFTALVARVVFRSRERLGLRFALGFLVAMTGICLISFNGSRLSLNPLGDVLAVTAGLVWAFYACLTSVMGHWGCSSLQITRATFGWGLLFMLPFLSFFGFDLDAARLLKPVNLVNLLFLGLVASALCFTTWNMAVRALGTVRASLYIYLVPVITVVVSVIVLDEPLTLLSALGTVLTLAGLFLSQSSRR
;
A
#
# COMPACT_ATOMS: atom_id res chain seq x y z
N MET A 1 -23.87 18.69 -5.38
CA MET A 1 -23.53 17.26 -5.25
C MET A 1 -24.53 16.67 -4.28
N THR A 2 -25.32 15.67 -4.66
CA THR A 2 -26.44 15.16 -3.82
C THR A 2 -25.89 14.43 -2.59
N MET A 3 -26.51 14.64 -1.41
CA MET A 3 -26.13 13.98 -0.12
C MET A 3 -25.94 12.46 -0.27
N LYS A 4 -26.75 11.78 -1.09
CA LYS A 4 -26.60 10.36 -1.44
C LYS A 4 -25.22 10.00 -2.02
N LYS A 5 -24.66 10.81 -2.94
CA LYS A 5 -23.33 10.54 -3.55
C LYS A 5 -22.19 10.66 -2.53
N THR A 6 -22.30 11.59 -1.59
CA THR A 6 -21.32 11.79 -0.53
C THR A 6 -21.35 10.62 0.46
N ALA A 7 -22.53 10.17 0.89
CA ALA A 7 -22.68 9.03 1.79
C ALA A 7 -22.11 7.73 1.17
N VAL A 8 -22.41 7.45 -0.10
CA VAL A 8 -21.80 6.32 -0.83
C VAL A 8 -20.28 6.46 -0.87
N GLY A 9 -19.74 7.67 -1.12
CA GLY A 9 -18.30 7.93 -1.11
C GLY A 9 -17.64 7.55 0.21
N HIS A 10 -18.25 7.92 1.35
CA HIS A 10 -17.75 7.56 2.69
C HIS A 10 -17.82 6.04 2.93
N ALA A 11 -18.92 5.39 2.55
CA ALA A 11 -19.11 3.96 2.73
C ALA A 11 -18.07 3.14 1.94
N VAL A 12 -17.84 3.46 0.65
CA VAL A 12 -16.83 2.74 -0.16
C VAL A 12 -15.41 3.06 0.24
N ALA A 13 -15.12 4.27 0.76
CA ALA A 13 -13.83 4.59 1.34
C ALA A 13 -13.56 3.74 2.58
N LEU A 14 -14.50 3.70 3.52
CA LEU A 14 -14.37 2.91 4.75
C LEU A 14 -14.22 1.41 4.44
N PHE A 15 -15.04 0.87 3.53
CA PHE A 15 -14.93 -0.51 3.06
C PHE A 15 -13.52 -0.81 2.55
N THR A 16 -13.00 0.02 1.64
CA THR A 16 -11.66 -0.15 1.06
C THR A 16 -10.59 -0.17 2.13
N ILE A 17 -10.66 0.74 3.09
CA ILE A 17 -9.66 0.87 4.15
C ILE A 17 -9.71 -0.30 5.13
N ILE A 18 -10.91 -0.80 5.47
CA ILE A 18 -11.04 -2.01 6.27
C ILE A 18 -10.36 -3.19 5.57
N VAL A 19 -10.65 -3.39 4.30
CA VAL A 19 -10.04 -4.46 3.50
C VAL A 19 -8.52 -4.29 3.45
N TRP A 20 -8.01 -3.10 3.17
CA TRP A 20 -6.56 -2.85 3.11
C TRP A 20 -5.86 -3.04 4.46
N GLY A 21 -6.51 -2.69 5.58
CA GLY A 21 -5.99 -2.96 6.91
C GLY A 21 -5.82 -4.45 7.22
N ILE A 22 -6.70 -5.30 6.67
CA ILE A 22 -6.65 -6.76 6.82
C ILE A 22 -5.56 -7.40 5.95
N THR A 23 -5.16 -6.78 4.83
CA THR A 23 -4.21 -7.38 3.87
C THR A 23 -2.86 -7.75 4.46
N PHE A 24 -2.34 -6.97 5.42
CA PHE A 24 -1.07 -7.24 6.10
C PHE A 24 -1.11 -8.57 6.85
N VAL A 25 -2.22 -8.81 7.55
CA VAL A 25 -2.45 -10.05 8.30
C VAL A 25 -2.62 -11.24 7.35
N CYS A 26 -3.45 -11.10 6.31
CA CYS A 26 -3.61 -12.15 5.29
C CYS A 26 -2.28 -12.51 4.61
N THR A 27 -1.47 -11.50 4.27
CA THR A 27 -0.13 -11.73 3.69
C THR A 27 0.76 -12.46 4.68
N LYS A 28 0.75 -12.07 5.97
CA LYS A 28 1.57 -12.72 6.99
C LYS A 28 1.18 -14.18 7.21
N VAL A 29 -0.11 -14.49 7.19
CA VAL A 29 -0.62 -15.88 7.23
C VAL A 29 -0.09 -16.67 6.03
N LEU A 30 -0.15 -16.12 4.83
CA LEU A 30 0.34 -16.80 3.63
C LEU A 30 1.86 -17.02 3.62
N LEU A 31 2.63 -16.15 4.28
CA LEU A 31 4.09 -16.26 4.35
C LEU A 31 4.58 -17.49 5.13
N VAL A 32 3.69 -18.22 5.81
CA VAL A 32 4.00 -19.53 6.40
C VAL A 32 4.26 -20.59 5.32
N ASP A 33 3.44 -20.59 4.26
CA ASP A 33 3.51 -21.59 3.20
C ASP A 33 4.12 -21.07 1.90
N PHE A 34 4.10 -19.76 1.67
CA PHE A 34 4.51 -19.12 0.41
C PHE A 34 5.71 -18.17 0.58
N ARG A 35 6.48 -18.04 -0.47
CA ARG A 35 7.51 -17.00 -0.57
C ARG A 35 6.85 -15.64 -0.86
N PRO A 36 7.46 -14.52 -0.44
CA PRO A 36 6.94 -13.17 -0.71
C PRO A 36 6.57 -12.92 -2.17
N VAL A 37 7.42 -13.38 -3.09
CA VAL A 37 7.24 -13.17 -4.53
C VAL A 37 6.09 -14.01 -5.09
N GLU A 38 5.83 -15.20 -4.54
CA GLU A 38 4.72 -16.08 -4.96
C GLU A 38 3.37 -15.45 -4.62
N ILE A 39 3.21 -14.96 -3.39
CA ILE A 39 2.00 -14.25 -2.95
C ILE A 39 1.76 -13.04 -3.85
N LEU A 40 2.81 -12.27 -4.10
CA LEU A 40 2.79 -11.08 -4.92
C LEU A 40 2.32 -11.39 -6.35
N PHE A 41 2.93 -12.38 -6.99
CA PHE A 41 2.62 -12.75 -8.35
C PHE A 41 1.20 -13.29 -8.50
N LEU A 42 0.82 -14.27 -7.67
CA LEU A 42 -0.52 -14.87 -7.69
C LEU A 42 -1.63 -13.83 -7.48
N ARG A 43 -1.45 -12.97 -6.48
CA ARG A 43 -2.38 -11.88 -6.18
C ARG A 43 -2.59 -10.95 -7.38
N PHE A 44 -1.51 -10.50 -8.01
CA PHE A 44 -1.62 -9.53 -9.11
C PHE A 44 -2.00 -10.16 -10.44
N VAL A 45 -1.70 -11.43 -10.68
CA VAL A 45 -2.24 -12.16 -11.85
C VAL A 45 -3.77 -12.23 -11.76
N MET A 46 -4.32 -12.64 -10.62
CA MET A 46 -5.78 -12.68 -10.42
C MET A 46 -6.41 -11.29 -10.62
N ALA A 47 -5.82 -10.27 -9.99
CA ALA A 47 -6.31 -8.90 -10.12
C ALA A 47 -6.22 -8.38 -11.57
N PHE A 48 -5.14 -8.66 -12.27
CA PHE A 48 -4.96 -8.27 -13.67
C PHE A 48 -5.98 -8.94 -14.59
N CYS A 49 -6.24 -10.23 -14.41
CA CYS A 49 -7.26 -10.96 -15.18
C CYS A 49 -8.65 -10.31 -15.01
N VAL A 50 -9.05 -10.00 -13.77
CA VAL A 50 -10.32 -9.31 -13.48
C VAL A 50 -10.36 -7.93 -14.13
N LEU A 51 -9.32 -7.12 -13.94
CA LEU A 51 -9.25 -5.78 -14.52
C LEU A 51 -9.24 -5.82 -16.06
N TYR A 52 -8.61 -6.82 -16.65
CA TYR A 52 -8.61 -7.02 -18.10
C TYR A 52 -10.00 -7.39 -18.62
N ALA A 53 -10.71 -8.27 -17.93
CA ALA A 53 -12.08 -8.64 -18.28
C ALA A 53 -13.05 -7.43 -18.17
N LEU A 54 -12.89 -6.60 -17.13
CA LEU A 54 -13.74 -5.42 -16.90
C LEU A 54 -13.42 -4.24 -17.83
N SER A 55 -12.21 -4.13 -18.34
CA SER A 55 -11.78 -3.02 -19.18
C SER A 55 -10.74 -3.47 -20.21
N PRO A 56 -11.15 -4.27 -21.22
CA PRO A 56 -10.27 -4.71 -22.29
C PRO A 56 -9.84 -3.53 -23.17
N GLY A 57 -8.79 -3.75 -23.95
CA GLY A 57 -8.31 -2.78 -24.95
C GLY A 57 -7.05 -2.02 -24.54
N LYS A 58 -6.49 -1.27 -25.50
CA LYS A 58 -5.25 -0.52 -25.29
C LYS A 58 -5.53 0.82 -24.57
N LEU A 59 -4.57 1.29 -23.79
CA LEU A 59 -4.63 2.63 -23.22
C LEU A 59 -4.51 3.67 -24.33
N PRO A 60 -5.48 4.61 -24.49
CA PRO A 60 -5.45 5.56 -25.59
C PRO A 60 -4.29 6.57 -25.44
N GLY A 61 -3.78 7.06 -26.58
CA GLY A 61 -2.77 8.12 -26.60
C GLY A 61 -1.40 7.73 -26.02
N MET A 62 -1.00 6.46 -26.14
CA MET A 62 0.27 5.95 -25.60
C MET A 62 1.47 6.37 -26.45
N THR A 63 2.16 7.40 -25.98
CA THR A 63 3.50 7.78 -26.47
C THR A 63 4.59 6.98 -25.75
N ALA A 64 5.84 6.99 -26.25
CA ALA A 64 6.97 6.37 -25.56
C ALA A 64 7.15 6.91 -24.14
N ARG A 65 7.04 8.23 -23.94
CA ARG A 65 7.10 8.87 -22.62
C ARG A 65 6.00 8.39 -21.67
N ARG A 66 4.75 8.31 -22.15
CA ARG A 66 3.63 7.78 -21.33
C ARG A 66 3.83 6.32 -20.97
N ARG A 67 4.38 5.51 -21.89
CA ARG A 67 4.71 4.12 -21.63
C ARG A 67 5.76 3.97 -20.52
N LEU A 68 6.81 4.78 -20.55
CA LEU A 68 7.82 4.80 -19.48
C LEU A 68 7.24 5.19 -18.12
N ILE A 69 6.31 6.15 -18.07
CA ILE A 69 5.63 6.56 -16.84
C ILE A 69 4.79 5.41 -16.27
N VAL A 70 4.00 4.72 -17.12
CA VAL A 70 3.20 3.57 -16.68
C VAL A 70 4.09 2.40 -16.25
N ALA A 71 5.18 2.14 -16.99
CA ALA A 71 6.17 1.12 -16.62
C ALA A 71 6.83 1.46 -15.28
N GLY A 72 7.27 2.70 -15.07
CA GLY A 72 7.81 3.17 -13.80
C GLY A 72 6.82 3.02 -12.64
N ALA A 73 5.53 3.30 -12.87
CA ALA A 73 4.48 3.08 -11.90
C ALA A 73 4.27 1.58 -11.60
N GLY A 74 4.34 0.71 -12.61
CA GLY A 74 4.29 -0.74 -12.45
C GLY A 74 5.47 -1.27 -11.65
N LEU A 75 6.68 -0.79 -11.95
CA LEU A 75 7.89 -1.16 -11.22
C LEU A 75 7.82 -0.72 -9.75
N THR A 76 7.53 0.56 -9.51
CA THR A 76 7.56 1.11 -8.14
C THR A 76 6.36 0.70 -7.31
N GLY A 77 5.14 0.81 -7.83
CA GLY A 77 3.91 0.60 -7.06
C GLY A 77 3.48 -0.86 -6.94
N ILE A 78 3.81 -1.69 -7.94
CA ILE A 78 3.30 -3.06 -8.00
C ILE A 78 4.41 -4.09 -7.74
N CYS A 79 5.56 -3.94 -8.36
CA CYS A 79 6.66 -4.89 -8.17
C CYS A 79 7.44 -4.60 -6.88
N LEU A 80 8.18 -3.49 -6.81
CA LEU A 80 9.12 -3.22 -5.72
C LEU A 80 8.42 -2.94 -4.39
N TYR A 81 7.37 -2.11 -4.37
CA TYR A 81 6.65 -1.79 -3.13
C TYR A 81 6.16 -3.06 -2.42
N TYR A 82 5.38 -3.87 -3.11
CA TYR A 82 4.81 -5.08 -2.50
C TYR A 82 5.86 -6.18 -2.24
N LEU A 83 6.92 -6.25 -3.05
CA LEU A 83 8.01 -7.19 -2.77
C LEU A 83 8.72 -6.81 -1.45
N LEU A 84 9.06 -5.53 -1.28
CA LEU A 84 9.68 -5.02 -0.05
C LEU A 84 8.74 -5.16 1.16
N GLU A 85 7.44 -4.85 1.00
CA GLU A 85 6.42 -5.04 2.03
C GLU A 85 6.30 -6.49 2.45
N ASN A 86 6.17 -7.41 1.49
CA ASN A 86 6.03 -8.84 1.78
C ASN A 86 7.29 -9.42 2.43
N ILE A 87 8.48 -8.95 2.04
CA ILE A 87 9.74 -9.34 2.71
C ILE A 87 9.77 -8.74 4.11
N ALA A 88 9.38 -7.47 4.30
CA ALA A 88 9.30 -6.85 5.61
C ALA A 88 8.41 -7.65 6.57
N LEU A 89 7.25 -8.09 6.11
CA LEU A 89 6.31 -8.91 6.89
C LEU A 89 6.88 -10.26 7.35
N ARG A 90 7.94 -10.78 6.70
CA ARG A 90 8.66 -11.97 7.19
C ARG A 90 9.54 -11.66 8.40
N HIS A 91 9.98 -10.42 8.56
CA HIS A 91 10.99 -10.03 9.52
C HIS A 91 10.45 -9.19 10.68
N THR A 92 9.27 -8.55 10.52
CA THR A 92 8.67 -7.71 11.56
C THR A 92 7.17 -7.97 11.70
N LEU A 93 6.51 -7.32 12.65
CA LEU A 93 5.09 -7.45 12.93
C LEU A 93 4.24 -6.81 11.82
N ALA A 94 3.06 -7.36 11.55
CA ALA A 94 2.13 -6.79 10.58
C ALA A 94 1.66 -5.39 11.01
N SER A 95 1.44 -5.21 12.32
CA SER A 95 1.14 -3.93 12.94
C SER A 95 2.24 -2.88 12.70
N ASN A 96 3.53 -3.26 12.86
CA ASN A 96 4.66 -2.36 12.60
C ASN A 96 4.70 -1.90 11.14
N VAL A 97 4.62 -2.86 10.21
CA VAL A 97 4.63 -2.54 8.76
C VAL A 97 3.51 -1.58 8.40
N ALA A 98 2.28 -1.81 8.90
CA ALA A 98 1.13 -0.95 8.62
C ALA A 98 1.33 0.48 9.15
N VAL A 99 1.88 0.64 10.37
CA VAL A 99 2.14 1.98 10.95
C VAL A 99 3.26 2.70 10.20
N ILE A 100 4.34 2.01 9.84
CA ILE A 100 5.44 2.57 9.06
C ILE A 100 4.94 3.03 7.69
N LEU A 101 4.15 2.21 7.00
CA LEU A 101 3.60 2.54 5.69
C LEU A 101 2.54 3.65 5.74
N ALA A 102 1.89 3.89 6.88
CA ALA A 102 1.03 5.04 7.06
C ALA A 102 1.77 6.38 6.93
N ALA A 103 3.11 6.39 7.06
CA ALA A 103 3.95 7.57 6.78
C ALA A 103 4.20 7.82 5.28
N ALA A 104 3.74 6.96 4.38
CA ALA A 104 3.92 7.13 2.93
C ALA A 104 3.49 8.50 2.37
N PRO A 105 2.43 9.18 2.87
CA PRO A 105 2.11 10.54 2.45
C PRO A 105 3.21 11.57 2.73
N LEU A 106 3.99 11.39 3.81
CA LEU A 106 5.14 12.24 4.14
C LEU A 106 6.27 12.03 3.13
N PHE A 107 6.59 10.77 2.82
CA PHE A 107 7.57 10.43 1.79
C PHE A 107 7.12 10.93 0.41
N THR A 108 5.83 10.84 0.10
CA THR A 108 5.26 11.35 -1.15
C THR A 108 5.45 12.86 -1.26
N ALA A 109 5.21 13.63 -0.20
CA ALA A 109 5.42 15.07 -0.20
C ALA A 109 6.92 15.43 -0.41
N LEU A 110 7.83 14.69 0.22
CA LEU A 110 9.28 14.85 0.02
C LEU A 110 9.70 14.54 -1.42
N VAL A 111 9.32 13.38 -1.94
CA VAL A 111 9.64 12.95 -3.32
C VAL A 111 9.04 13.91 -4.33
N ALA A 112 7.80 14.34 -4.15
CA ALA A 112 7.17 15.34 -5.01
C ALA A 112 7.96 16.66 -5.02
N ARG A 113 8.45 17.11 -3.87
CA ARG A 113 9.21 18.35 -3.75
C ARG A 113 10.61 18.25 -4.37
N VAL A 114 11.35 17.18 -4.03
CA VAL A 114 12.76 17.02 -4.38
C VAL A 114 12.93 16.53 -5.82
N VAL A 115 12.21 15.46 -6.19
CA VAL A 115 12.39 14.79 -7.49
C VAL A 115 11.48 15.38 -8.56
N PHE A 116 10.20 15.57 -8.26
CA PHE A 116 9.21 16.08 -9.21
C PHE A 116 9.09 17.61 -9.20
N ARG A 117 9.91 18.30 -8.38
CA ARG A 117 9.99 19.77 -8.32
C ARG A 117 8.63 20.43 -8.11
N SER A 118 7.76 19.81 -7.33
CA SER A 118 6.46 20.38 -6.97
C SER A 118 6.63 21.78 -6.36
N ARG A 119 5.74 22.71 -6.69
CA ARG A 119 5.74 24.07 -6.13
C ARG A 119 5.16 24.13 -4.71
N GLU A 120 4.61 23.05 -4.18
CA GLU A 120 4.09 22.99 -2.82
C GLU A 120 5.21 23.27 -1.82
N ARG A 121 4.97 24.25 -0.94
CA ARG A 121 5.93 24.60 0.13
C ARG A 121 5.72 23.67 1.31
N LEU A 122 6.76 22.98 1.71
CA LEU A 122 6.80 22.19 2.93
C LEU A 122 7.07 23.16 4.09
N GLY A 123 6.02 23.54 4.84
CA GLY A 123 6.12 24.48 5.95
C GLY A 123 6.65 23.85 7.24
N LEU A 124 6.86 24.69 8.28
CA LEU A 124 7.33 24.24 9.59
C LEU A 124 6.44 23.14 10.21
N ARG A 125 5.13 23.22 10.06
CA ARG A 125 4.19 22.19 10.55
C ARG A 125 4.42 20.85 9.89
N PHE A 126 4.76 20.83 8.59
CA PHE A 126 5.13 19.59 7.90
C PHE A 126 6.41 19.00 8.50
N ALA A 127 7.45 19.83 8.71
CA ALA A 127 8.71 19.40 9.29
C ALA A 127 8.53 18.84 10.71
N LEU A 128 7.77 19.54 11.57
CA LEU A 128 7.44 19.08 12.92
C LEU A 128 6.63 17.78 12.89
N GLY A 129 5.60 17.68 12.04
CA GLY A 129 4.79 16.49 11.88
C GLY A 129 5.62 15.29 11.38
N PHE A 130 6.56 15.54 10.46
CA PHE A 130 7.50 14.52 9.98
C PHE A 130 8.39 14.00 11.13
N LEU A 131 9.00 14.90 11.92
CA LEU A 131 9.84 14.51 13.04
C LEU A 131 9.06 13.71 14.09
N VAL A 132 7.85 14.14 14.45
CA VAL A 132 6.99 13.41 15.41
C VAL A 132 6.62 12.03 14.86
N ALA A 133 6.25 11.92 13.58
CA ALA A 133 5.92 10.63 12.96
C ALA A 133 7.14 9.69 12.92
N MET A 134 8.33 10.19 12.56
CA MET A 134 9.56 9.40 12.53
C MET A 134 9.97 8.95 13.93
N THR A 135 9.79 9.78 14.96
CA THR A 135 10.00 9.37 16.37
C THR A 135 9.06 8.22 16.73
N GLY A 136 7.78 8.31 16.34
CA GLY A 136 6.83 7.22 16.56
C GLY A 136 7.24 5.91 15.87
N ILE A 137 7.68 5.97 14.62
CA ILE A 137 8.21 4.82 13.86
C ILE A 137 9.42 4.22 14.60
N CYS A 138 10.36 5.04 15.04
CA CYS A 138 11.51 4.56 15.82
C CYS A 138 11.09 3.83 17.11
N LEU A 139 10.13 4.37 17.87
CA LEU A 139 9.62 3.70 19.07
C LEU A 139 9.02 2.33 18.77
N ILE A 140 8.30 2.20 17.65
CA ILE A 140 7.75 0.91 17.21
C ILE A 140 8.87 -0.05 16.85
N SER A 141 9.86 0.40 16.08
CA SER A 141 10.99 -0.42 15.63
C SER A 141 11.88 -0.91 16.77
N PHE A 142 12.02 -0.13 17.84
CA PHE A 142 12.78 -0.51 19.03
C PHE A 142 11.97 -1.25 20.10
N ASN A 143 10.71 -1.58 19.83
CA ASN A 143 9.81 -2.22 20.77
C ASN A 143 10.05 -3.72 20.96
N GLY A 144 11.15 -4.28 20.55
CA GLY A 144 11.47 -5.68 20.75
C GLY A 144 11.57 -6.05 22.22
N SER A 145 10.58 -6.75 22.77
CA SER A 145 10.51 -7.23 24.16
C SER A 145 11.60 -8.25 24.54
N ARG A 146 12.42 -8.65 23.63
CA ARG A 146 13.70 -9.37 23.80
C ARG A 146 14.56 -8.99 22.61
N LEU A 147 15.62 -8.27 22.77
CA LEU A 147 16.79 -7.94 21.94
C LEU A 147 17.02 -8.69 20.59
N SER A 148 16.00 -9.18 19.94
CA SER A 148 16.03 -9.57 18.55
C SER A 148 15.69 -8.33 17.70
N LEU A 149 16.57 -7.32 17.78
CA LEU A 149 16.60 -6.25 16.81
C LEU A 149 16.76 -6.90 15.44
N ASN A 150 15.67 -7.06 14.72
CA ASN A 150 15.74 -7.30 13.30
C ASN A 150 15.29 -6.03 12.58
N PRO A 151 16.14 -4.98 12.56
CA PRO A 151 15.81 -3.69 11.93
C PRO A 151 15.58 -3.85 10.43
N LEU A 152 15.93 -5.00 9.87
CA LEU A 152 15.79 -5.29 8.45
C LEU A 152 14.33 -5.16 8.00
N GLY A 153 13.37 -5.71 8.75
CA GLY A 153 11.96 -5.63 8.41
C GLY A 153 11.44 -4.20 8.38
N ASP A 154 11.80 -3.41 9.40
CA ASP A 154 11.34 -2.02 9.51
C ASP A 154 12.03 -1.12 8.48
N VAL A 155 13.32 -1.33 8.20
CA VAL A 155 14.05 -0.62 7.12
C VAL A 155 13.44 -0.97 5.75
N LEU A 156 13.08 -2.22 5.52
CA LEU A 156 12.39 -2.63 4.29
C LEU A 156 11.01 -1.98 4.16
N ALA A 157 10.26 -1.86 5.27
CA ALA A 157 8.96 -1.17 5.28
C ALA A 157 9.11 0.33 4.99
N VAL A 158 10.11 1.02 5.58
CA VAL A 158 10.43 2.42 5.27
C VAL A 158 10.80 2.57 3.79
N THR A 159 11.64 1.66 3.27
CA THR A 159 12.04 1.66 1.86
C THR A 159 10.85 1.43 0.94
N ALA A 160 9.94 0.52 1.31
CA ALA A 160 8.68 0.31 0.59
C ALA A 160 7.84 1.61 0.54
N GLY A 161 7.72 2.33 1.67
CA GLY A 161 7.04 3.63 1.73
C GLY A 161 7.66 4.68 0.82
N LEU A 162 8.99 4.73 0.71
CA LEU A 162 9.70 5.60 -0.23
C LEU A 162 9.43 5.22 -1.69
N VAL A 163 9.47 3.93 -2.02
CA VAL A 163 9.16 3.42 -3.36
C VAL A 163 7.71 3.71 -3.73
N TRP A 164 6.78 3.56 -2.78
CA TRP A 164 5.39 3.98 -2.95
C TRP A 164 5.25 5.46 -3.27
N ALA A 165 6.09 6.32 -2.68
CA ALA A 165 6.05 7.75 -2.95
C ALA A 165 6.33 8.09 -4.42
N PHE A 166 7.26 7.38 -5.07
CA PHE A 166 7.46 7.49 -6.53
C PHE A 166 6.23 7.04 -7.31
N TYR A 167 5.64 5.91 -6.94
CA TYR A 167 4.38 5.44 -7.54
C TYR A 167 3.27 6.49 -7.43
N ALA A 168 3.08 7.07 -6.25
CA ALA A 168 2.06 8.09 -6.02
C ALA A 168 2.26 9.34 -6.88
N CYS A 169 3.51 9.78 -7.07
CA CYS A 169 3.84 10.89 -7.96
C CYS A 169 3.57 10.54 -9.44
N LEU A 170 3.94 9.33 -9.87
CA LEU A 170 3.70 8.88 -11.25
C LEU A 170 2.21 8.73 -11.54
N THR A 171 1.43 8.20 -10.60
CA THR A 171 -0.04 8.08 -10.74
C THR A 171 -0.72 9.43 -10.79
N SER A 172 -0.23 10.42 -10.03
CA SER A 172 -0.71 11.80 -10.12
C SER A 172 -0.53 12.36 -11.55
N VAL A 173 0.61 12.12 -12.18
CA VAL A 173 0.85 12.51 -13.60
C VAL A 173 -0.14 11.81 -14.54
N MET A 174 -0.37 10.51 -14.33
CA MET A 174 -1.30 9.72 -15.16
C MET A 174 -2.75 10.17 -15.00
N GLY A 175 -3.12 10.67 -13.82
CA GLY A 175 -4.47 11.18 -13.54
C GLY A 175 -4.93 12.31 -14.47
N HIS A 176 -3.98 13.08 -15.05
CA HIS A 176 -4.25 14.18 -15.98
C HIS A 176 -4.43 13.74 -17.44
N TRP A 177 -4.33 12.44 -17.77
CA TRP A 177 -4.37 11.99 -19.17
C TRP A 177 -5.78 11.81 -19.74
N GLY A 178 -6.82 11.96 -18.94
CA GLY A 178 -8.20 11.76 -19.37
C GLY A 178 -8.60 10.28 -19.55
N CYS A 179 -7.71 9.35 -19.18
CA CYS A 179 -7.98 7.92 -19.24
C CYS A 179 -8.80 7.46 -18.02
N SER A 180 -9.54 6.35 -18.16
CA SER A 180 -10.22 5.77 -17.01
C SER A 180 -9.23 5.21 -15.99
N SER A 181 -9.51 5.37 -14.69
CA SER A 181 -8.68 4.83 -13.62
C SER A 181 -8.47 3.32 -13.76
N LEU A 182 -9.50 2.61 -14.22
CA LEU A 182 -9.45 1.16 -14.43
C LEU A 182 -8.44 0.77 -15.50
N GLN A 183 -8.39 1.52 -16.62
CA GLN A 183 -7.42 1.30 -17.70
C GLN A 183 -5.99 1.57 -17.24
N ILE A 184 -5.78 2.66 -16.48
CA ILE A 184 -4.47 3.01 -15.91
C ILE A 184 -4.03 1.92 -14.94
N THR A 185 -4.89 1.50 -13.99
CA THR A 185 -4.57 0.45 -13.02
C THR A 185 -4.22 -0.86 -13.70
N ARG A 186 -5.01 -1.30 -14.68
CA ARG A 186 -4.73 -2.51 -15.46
C ARG A 186 -3.36 -2.43 -16.15
N ALA A 187 -3.08 -1.32 -16.85
CA ALA A 187 -1.80 -1.16 -17.55
C ALA A 187 -0.62 -1.16 -16.57
N THR A 188 -0.78 -0.52 -15.41
CA THR A 188 0.22 -0.52 -14.32
C THR A 188 0.44 -1.92 -13.77
N PHE A 189 -0.63 -2.70 -13.56
CA PHE A 189 -0.52 -4.09 -13.09
C PHE A 189 0.18 -4.97 -14.13
N GLY A 190 -0.12 -4.81 -15.42
CA GLY A 190 0.56 -5.55 -16.49
C GLY A 190 2.07 -5.30 -16.52
N TRP A 191 2.50 -4.04 -16.38
CA TRP A 191 3.92 -3.73 -16.28
C TRP A 191 4.54 -4.24 -14.97
N GLY A 192 3.81 -4.14 -13.86
CA GLY A 192 4.25 -4.69 -12.58
C GLY A 192 4.51 -6.19 -12.65
N LEU A 193 3.59 -6.96 -13.25
CA LEU A 193 3.74 -8.40 -13.47
C LEU A 193 4.95 -8.71 -14.36
N LEU A 194 5.17 -7.93 -15.42
CA LEU A 194 6.33 -8.11 -16.29
C LEU A 194 7.65 -7.93 -15.51
N PHE A 195 7.72 -6.90 -14.64
CA PHE A 195 8.89 -6.66 -13.79
C PHE A 195 9.05 -7.68 -12.66
N MET A 196 8.01 -8.42 -12.29
CA MET A 196 8.12 -9.51 -11.31
C MET A 196 8.79 -10.76 -11.88
N LEU A 197 8.75 -11.00 -13.20
CA LEU A 197 9.27 -12.23 -13.82
C LEU A 197 10.73 -12.54 -13.44
N PRO A 198 11.69 -11.57 -13.48
CA PRO A 198 13.05 -11.83 -13.03
C PRO A 198 13.13 -12.22 -11.55
N PHE A 199 12.28 -11.65 -10.71
CA PHE A 199 12.26 -11.97 -9.26
C PHE A 199 11.70 -13.37 -8.99
N LEU A 200 10.77 -13.86 -9.81
CA LEU A 200 10.29 -15.25 -9.72
C LEU A 200 11.44 -16.24 -9.96
N SER A 201 12.28 -15.96 -10.96
CA SER A 201 13.44 -16.80 -11.27
C SER A 201 14.49 -16.72 -10.17
N PHE A 202 14.73 -15.52 -9.62
CA PHE A 202 15.76 -15.29 -8.60
C PHE A 202 15.38 -15.85 -7.22
N PHE A 203 14.16 -15.61 -6.75
CA PHE A 203 13.69 -16.08 -5.44
C PHE A 203 13.11 -17.50 -5.50
N GLY A 204 12.92 -18.04 -6.71
CA GLY A 204 12.25 -19.30 -6.97
C GLY A 204 10.74 -19.18 -6.88
N PHE A 205 10.04 -19.81 -7.80
CA PHE A 205 8.59 -19.88 -7.87
C PHE A 205 8.17 -21.34 -8.02
N ASP A 206 7.33 -21.80 -7.10
CA ASP A 206 6.81 -23.15 -7.10
C ASP A 206 5.30 -23.15 -6.96
N LEU A 207 4.60 -23.75 -7.93
CA LEU A 207 3.15 -23.93 -7.93
C LEU A 207 2.82 -25.33 -7.41
N ASP A 208 2.78 -25.48 -6.09
CA ASP A 208 2.27 -26.67 -5.45
C ASP A 208 0.75 -26.57 -5.25
N ALA A 209 0.00 -27.44 -5.95
CA ALA A 209 -1.45 -27.48 -5.86
C ALA A 209 -1.95 -27.82 -4.46
N ALA A 210 -1.27 -28.70 -3.73
CA ALA A 210 -1.66 -29.07 -2.36
C ALA A 210 -1.57 -27.85 -1.43
N ARG A 211 -0.52 -27.05 -1.58
CA ARG A 211 -0.30 -25.80 -0.83
C ARG A 211 -1.33 -24.73 -1.19
N LEU A 212 -1.65 -24.58 -2.48
CA LEU A 212 -2.65 -23.62 -2.97
C LEU A 212 -4.07 -23.95 -2.52
N LEU A 213 -4.43 -25.22 -2.50
CA LEU A 213 -5.77 -25.71 -2.16
C LEU A 213 -6.03 -25.82 -0.66
N LYS A 214 -5.03 -25.61 0.20
CA LYS A 214 -5.30 -25.46 1.65
C LYS A 214 -6.35 -24.36 1.86
N PRO A 215 -7.48 -24.62 2.58
CA PRO A 215 -8.57 -23.63 2.70
C PRO A 215 -8.10 -22.25 3.18
N VAL A 216 -7.19 -22.22 4.15
CA VAL A 216 -6.63 -20.97 4.69
C VAL A 216 -5.87 -20.18 3.59
N ASN A 217 -5.05 -20.88 2.80
CA ASN A 217 -4.26 -20.23 1.74
C ASN A 217 -5.16 -19.76 0.60
N LEU A 218 -6.09 -20.61 0.16
CA LEU A 218 -7.01 -20.27 -0.93
C LEU A 218 -7.86 -19.05 -0.59
N VAL A 219 -8.45 -19.01 0.61
CA VAL A 219 -9.28 -17.88 1.05
C VAL A 219 -8.46 -16.60 1.11
N ASN A 220 -7.26 -16.64 1.70
CA ASN A 220 -6.40 -15.45 1.78
C ASN A 220 -5.90 -14.98 0.41
N LEU A 221 -5.54 -15.89 -0.49
CA LEU A 221 -5.12 -15.54 -1.87
C LEU A 221 -6.26 -14.92 -2.66
N LEU A 222 -7.46 -15.52 -2.63
CA LEU A 222 -8.65 -14.97 -3.29
C LEU A 222 -9.02 -13.60 -2.72
N PHE A 223 -8.97 -13.44 -1.40
CA PHE A 223 -9.20 -12.17 -0.74
C PHE A 223 -8.20 -11.11 -1.22
N LEU A 224 -6.90 -11.41 -1.22
CA LEU A 224 -5.86 -10.47 -1.67
C LEU A 224 -5.99 -10.12 -3.15
N GLY A 225 -6.24 -11.11 -4.02
CA GLY A 225 -6.30 -10.91 -5.47
C GLY A 225 -7.60 -10.22 -5.91
N LEU A 226 -8.74 -10.75 -5.52
CA LEU A 226 -10.04 -10.31 -6.03
C LEU A 226 -10.59 -9.12 -5.23
N VAL A 227 -10.57 -9.21 -3.89
CA VAL A 227 -11.16 -8.19 -3.05
C VAL A 227 -10.19 -7.03 -2.84
N ALA A 228 -9.01 -7.29 -2.27
CA ALA A 228 -8.08 -6.22 -1.89
C ALA A 228 -7.40 -5.55 -3.08
N SER A 229 -7.16 -6.28 -4.18
CA SER A 229 -6.51 -5.71 -5.36
C SER A 229 -7.52 -5.27 -6.42
N ALA A 230 -8.36 -6.13 -6.97
CA ALA A 230 -9.27 -5.75 -8.07
C ALA A 230 -10.42 -4.85 -7.59
N LEU A 231 -11.18 -5.28 -6.57
CA LEU A 231 -12.36 -4.55 -6.09
C LEU A 231 -11.95 -3.25 -5.37
N CYS A 232 -10.96 -3.29 -4.46
CA CYS A 232 -10.59 -2.13 -3.66
C CYS A 232 -10.00 -0.99 -4.48
N PHE A 233 -9.24 -1.24 -5.54
CA PHE A 233 -8.82 -0.16 -6.43
C PHE A 233 -10.01 0.52 -7.12
N THR A 234 -11.05 -0.23 -7.45
CA THR A 234 -12.28 0.32 -8.05
C THR A 234 -13.06 1.15 -7.03
N THR A 235 -13.30 0.62 -5.84
CA THR A 235 -14.04 1.32 -4.77
C THR A 235 -13.27 2.53 -4.24
N TRP A 236 -11.95 2.47 -4.15
CA TRP A 236 -11.12 3.62 -3.83
C TRP A 236 -11.25 4.75 -4.85
N ASN A 237 -11.19 4.43 -6.14
CA ASN A 237 -11.40 5.41 -7.19
C ASN A 237 -12.79 6.04 -7.14
N MET A 238 -13.82 5.27 -6.79
CA MET A 238 -15.19 5.80 -6.55
C MET A 238 -15.19 6.75 -5.34
N ALA A 239 -14.53 6.38 -4.25
CA ALA A 239 -14.39 7.23 -3.06
C ALA A 239 -13.72 8.56 -3.39
N VAL A 240 -12.58 8.52 -4.09
CA VAL A 240 -11.82 9.72 -4.51
C VAL A 240 -12.67 10.63 -5.41
N ARG A 241 -13.42 10.06 -6.35
CA ARG A 241 -14.33 10.84 -7.23
C ARG A 241 -15.48 11.48 -6.45
N ALA A 242 -16.01 10.80 -5.43
CA ALA A 242 -17.15 11.26 -4.65
C ALA A 242 -16.78 12.28 -3.56
N LEU A 243 -15.62 12.10 -2.91
CA LEU A 243 -15.20 12.90 -1.74
C LEU A 243 -14.11 13.93 -2.07
N GLY A 244 -13.40 13.71 -3.18
CA GLY A 244 -12.15 14.39 -3.49
C GLY A 244 -10.94 13.71 -2.82
N THR A 245 -9.76 13.90 -3.41
CA THR A 245 -8.51 13.22 -2.99
C THR A 245 -8.16 13.48 -1.52
N VAL A 246 -8.29 14.72 -1.05
CA VAL A 246 -7.90 15.10 0.31
C VAL A 246 -8.78 14.40 1.36
N ARG A 247 -10.12 14.40 1.17
CA ARG A 247 -11.03 13.75 2.13
C ARG A 247 -10.89 12.22 2.10
N ALA A 248 -10.70 11.64 0.93
CA ALA A 248 -10.49 10.20 0.80
C ALA A 248 -9.18 9.77 1.48
N SER A 249 -8.08 10.53 1.32
CA SER A 249 -6.79 10.19 1.94
C SER A 249 -6.79 10.17 3.47
N LEU A 250 -7.71 10.90 4.12
CA LEU A 250 -7.85 10.83 5.58
C LEU A 250 -8.22 9.43 6.09
N TYR A 251 -8.94 8.66 5.29
CA TYR A 251 -9.30 7.29 5.66
C TYR A 251 -8.08 6.36 5.75
N ILE A 252 -7.00 6.63 4.99
CA ILE A 252 -5.77 5.82 5.00
C ILE A 252 -5.17 5.71 6.40
N TYR A 253 -5.36 6.74 7.25
CA TYR A 253 -4.87 6.71 8.63
C TYR A 253 -5.59 5.70 9.55
N LEU A 254 -6.71 5.14 9.11
CA LEU A 254 -7.37 4.05 9.82
C LEU A 254 -6.73 2.69 9.51
N VAL A 255 -5.96 2.56 8.42
CA VAL A 255 -5.31 1.30 8.04
C VAL A 255 -4.47 0.73 9.18
N PRO A 256 -3.50 1.45 9.78
CA PRO A 256 -2.70 0.88 10.86
C PRO A 256 -3.54 0.52 12.09
N VAL A 257 -4.58 1.28 12.41
CA VAL A 257 -5.48 0.97 13.53
C VAL A 257 -6.18 -0.37 13.30
N ILE A 258 -6.72 -0.57 12.09
CA ILE A 258 -7.39 -1.82 11.72
C ILE A 258 -6.37 -2.98 11.74
N THR A 259 -5.18 -2.77 11.17
CA THR A 259 -4.14 -3.81 11.14
C THR A 259 -3.71 -4.21 12.55
N VAL A 260 -3.49 -3.25 13.46
CA VAL A 260 -3.14 -3.55 14.87
C VAL A 260 -4.22 -4.39 15.52
N VAL A 261 -5.49 -4.01 15.39
CA VAL A 261 -6.61 -4.77 15.98
C VAL A 261 -6.67 -6.19 15.42
N VAL A 262 -6.58 -6.34 14.08
CA VAL A 262 -6.68 -7.65 13.43
C VAL A 262 -5.44 -8.50 13.71
N SER A 263 -4.24 -7.93 13.78
CA SER A 263 -3.00 -8.67 14.05
C SER A 263 -2.95 -9.21 15.50
N VAL A 264 -3.46 -8.45 16.46
CA VAL A 264 -3.60 -8.94 17.84
C VAL A 264 -4.55 -10.12 17.91
N ILE A 265 -5.69 -10.06 17.20
CA ILE A 265 -6.73 -11.11 17.27
C ILE A 265 -6.33 -12.37 16.48
N VAL A 266 -5.70 -12.22 15.32
CA VAL A 266 -5.47 -13.32 14.35
C VAL A 266 -4.05 -13.89 14.44
N LEU A 267 -3.07 -13.04 14.75
CA LEU A 267 -1.64 -13.42 14.79
C LEU A 267 -1.07 -13.46 16.21
N ASP A 268 -1.90 -13.17 17.25
CA ASP A 268 -1.46 -13.03 18.63
C ASP A 268 -0.26 -12.07 18.80
N GLU A 269 -0.20 -11.00 17.96
CA GLU A 269 0.87 -10.02 18.03
C GLU A 269 0.81 -9.23 19.35
N PRO A 270 1.95 -9.09 20.08
CA PRO A 270 1.94 -8.38 21.35
C PRO A 270 1.73 -6.88 21.16
N LEU A 271 0.74 -6.32 21.84
CA LEU A 271 0.56 -4.88 21.94
C LEU A 271 1.29 -4.36 23.19
N THR A 272 2.49 -3.82 23.00
CA THR A 272 3.24 -3.24 24.11
C THR A 272 2.95 -1.75 24.25
N LEU A 273 3.27 -1.19 25.41
CA LEU A 273 3.10 0.26 25.65
C LEU A 273 3.92 1.09 24.67
N LEU A 274 5.13 0.65 24.32
CA LEU A 274 5.99 1.35 23.35
C LEU A 274 5.40 1.34 21.95
N SER A 275 4.85 0.20 21.48
CA SER A 275 4.21 0.13 20.17
C SER A 275 2.93 0.97 20.12
N ALA A 276 2.15 0.99 21.21
CA ALA A 276 0.96 1.83 21.32
C ALA A 276 1.32 3.34 21.28
N LEU A 277 2.30 3.77 22.08
CA LEU A 277 2.79 5.14 22.08
C LEU A 277 3.38 5.54 20.71
N GLY A 278 4.19 4.66 20.11
CA GLY A 278 4.76 4.88 18.78
C GLY A 278 3.68 5.03 17.70
N THR A 279 2.64 4.20 17.76
CA THR A 279 1.48 4.30 16.86
C THR A 279 0.76 5.64 17.01
N VAL A 280 0.47 6.05 18.25
CA VAL A 280 -0.18 7.34 18.54
C VAL A 280 0.67 8.50 18.04
N LEU A 281 1.98 8.50 18.31
CA LEU A 281 2.90 9.54 17.84
C LEU A 281 2.97 9.59 16.32
N THR A 282 3.06 8.43 15.65
CA THR A 282 3.07 8.36 14.18
C THR A 282 1.81 9.00 13.61
N LEU A 283 0.63 8.60 14.08
CA LEU A 283 -0.64 9.17 13.64
C LEU A 283 -0.77 10.67 13.95
N ALA A 284 -0.36 11.10 15.14
CA ALA A 284 -0.37 12.51 15.53
C ALA A 284 0.55 13.36 14.62
N GLY A 285 1.76 12.84 14.32
CA GLY A 285 2.68 13.49 13.39
C GLY A 285 2.11 13.62 11.97
N LEU A 286 1.41 12.57 11.49
CA LEU A 286 0.73 12.59 10.21
C LEU A 286 -0.38 13.67 10.16
N PHE A 287 -1.22 13.75 11.20
CA PHE A 287 -2.24 14.79 11.30
C PHE A 287 -1.64 16.20 11.34
N LEU A 288 -0.58 16.39 12.13
CA LEU A 288 0.12 17.68 12.24
C LEU A 288 0.69 18.12 10.89
N SER A 289 1.30 17.20 10.14
CA SER A 289 1.91 17.48 8.83
C SER A 289 0.90 17.91 7.78
N GLN A 290 -0.33 17.40 7.83
CA GLN A 290 -1.39 17.75 6.86
C GLN A 290 -2.05 19.09 7.13
N SER A 291 -2.09 19.55 8.37
CA SER A 291 -2.70 20.85 8.74
C SER A 291 -2.05 22.07 8.07
N SER A 292 -0.90 21.88 7.42
CA SER A 292 -0.16 22.92 6.67
C SER A 292 -0.66 23.17 5.24
N ARG A 293 -1.61 22.40 4.74
CA ARG A 293 -2.09 22.46 3.34
C ARG A 293 -3.34 23.35 3.13
N ARG A 294 -3.62 24.29 4.05
CA ARG A 294 -4.64 25.32 3.83
C ARG A 294 -4.04 26.61 3.29
#